data_e86165a2e6a5f95c336dabcb6d4ed7c8
#
_entry.id   e86165a2e6a5f95c336dabcb6d4ed7c8
#
_cell.length_a   1.000
_cell.length_b   1.000
_cell.length_c   1.000
_cell.angle_alpha   90.00
_cell.angle_beta   90.00
_cell.angle_gamma   90.00
#
_symmetry.space_group_name_H-M   'P 1'
#
loop_
_entity.id
_entity.type
_entity.pdbx_description
1 polymer ?
#
loop_
_entity_poly.entity_id
_entity_poly.type
_entity_poly.pdbx_seq_one_letter_code
_entity_poly.pdbx_strand_id
1 'polypeptide(L)'
;QTAFADRRAFVESLRRGGIAAMELIARDLKAQGLYAARALSFAGVEYDILEHRLSEEQIAVYNAYADAWAIIHNNLQAALTATRVTDGFSGATYNSGAKAAALSIFESTKQRFFGQILLSMKLPSLIPAIAADLARGDCAVVQLVSTSEAMLDRALADLSPEERAWLDIELSPREFLVDYLTAAFPVRQMRAYTDDSGTVRSEPMI
;
A
#
# COMPACT_ATOMS: atom_id res chain seq x y z
N GLN A 1 -48.39 9.87 -0.95
CA GLN A 1 -47.47 10.33 0.09
C GLN A 1 -46.21 9.48 -0.01
N THR A 2 -45.07 10.13 -0.31
CA THR A 2 -43.77 9.45 -0.27
C THR A 2 -43.34 9.24 1.20
N ALA A 3 -42.83 8.06 1.55
CA ALA A 3 -42.41 7.72 2.91
C ALA A 3 -41.25 8.61 3.40
N PHE A 4 -40.56 9.28 2.47
CA PHE A 4 -39.41 10.15 2.77
C PHE A 4 -39.60 11.49 2.01
N ALA A 5 -39.26 12.58 2.68
CA ALA A 5 -39.40 13.93 2.14
C ALA A 5 -38.46 14.17 0.93
N ASP A 6 -37.26 13.63 1.00
CA ASP A 6 -36.22 13.74 -0.02
C ASP A 6 -35.18 12.59 0.08
N ARG A 7 -34.20 12.58 -0.85
CA ARG A 7 -33.09 11.61 -0.86
C ARG A 7 -32.27 11.65 0.43
N ARG A 8 -32.08 12.83 1.03
CA ARG A 8 -31.25 12.99 2.23
C ARG A 8 -31.92 12.35 3.44
N ALA A 9 -33.25 12.58 3.60
CA ALA A 9 -34.06 11.95 4.65
C ALA A 9 -34.07 10.43 4.51
N PHE A 10 -34.13 9.90 3.29
CA PHE A 10 -34.02 8.46 2.98
C PHE A 10 -32.66 7.90 3.41
N VAL A 11 -31.54 8.51 3.00
CA VAL A 11 -30.19 8.05 3.35
C VAL A 11 -29.96 8.10 4.84
N GLU A 12 -30.43 9.14 5.52
CA GLU A 12 -30.30 9.28 6.98
C GLU A 12 -31.11 8.22 7.74
N SER A 13 -32.30 7.88 7.23
CA SER A 13 -33.12 6.81 7.77
C SER A 13 -32.44 5.45 7.64
N LEU A 14 -31.80 5.18 6.48
CA LEU A 14 -31.00 3.97 6.26
C LEU A 14 -29.82 3.88 7.20
N ARG A 15 -29.09 4.97 7.37
CA ARG A 15 -27.94 5.00 8.30
C ARG A 15 -28.35 4.68 9.73
N ARG A 16 -29.49 5.21 10.19
CA ARG A 16 -30.02 4.92 11.54
C ARG A 16 -30.53 3.48 11.68
N GLY A 17 -31.14 2.93 10.64
CA GLY A 17 -31.68 1.58 10.64
C GLY A 17 -30.62 0.48 10.43
N GLY A 18 -29.40 0.87 10.01
CA GLY A 18 -28.27 -0.04 9.82
C GLY A 18 -28.53 -1.13 8.79
N ILE A 19 -27.91 -2.29 9.00
CA ILE A 19 -27.97 -3.45 8.08
C ILE A 19 -29.41 -3.95 7.91
N ALA A 20 -30.22 -4.00 8.96
CA ALA A 20 -31.58 -4.47 8.90
C ALA A 20 -32.46 -3.62 7.96
N ALA A 21 -32.33 -2.30 8.00
CA ALA A 21 -33.06 -1.42 7.09
C ALA A 21 -32.59 -1.60 5.63
N MET A 22 -31.30 -1.78 5.42
CA MET A 22 -30.72 -2.05 4.09
C MET A 22 -31.23 -3.37 3.51
N GLU A 23 -31.28 -4.43 4.30
CA GLU A 23 -31.81 -5.74 3.88
C GLU A 23 -33.30 -5.70 3.51
N LEU A 24 -34.13 -5.03 4.32
CA LEU A 24 -35.56 -4.86 4.02
C LEU A 24 -35.76 -4.15 2.69
N ILE A 25 -35.07 -3.05 2.47
CA ILE A 25 -35.20 -2.28 1.23
C ILE A 25 -34.65 -3.07 0.04
N ALA A 26 -33.49 -3.75 0.20
CA ALA A 26 -32.96 -4.59 -0.87
C ALA A 26 -33.92 -5.72 -1.25
N ARG A 27 -34.60 -6.32 -0.27
CA ARG A 27 -35.63 -7.34 -0.51
C ARG A 27 -36.82 -6.79 -1.27
N ASP A 28 -37.32 -5.61 -0.87
CA ASP A 28 -38.48 -5.00 -1.50
C ASP A 28 -38.16 -4.53 -2.93
N LEU A 29 -36.98 -3.95 -3.16
CA LEU A 29 -36.51 -3.59 -4.49
C LEU A 29 -36.31 -4.81 -5.40
N LYS A 30 -35.84 -5.94 -4.85
CA LYS A 30 -35.75 -7.22 -5.57
C LYS A 30 -37.13 -7.71 -5.98
N ALA A 31 -38.11 -7.68 -5.07
CA ALA A 31 -39.48 -8.11 -5.36
C ALA A 31 -40.13 -7.28 -6.45
N GLN A 32 -39.75 -6.00 -6.57
CA GLN A 32 -40.24 -5.09 -7.62
C GLN A 32 -39.39 -5.15 -8.92
N GLY A 33 -38.35 -5.97 -8.99
CA GLY A 33 -37.45 -6.06 -10.15
C GLY A 33 -36.52 -4.83 -10.34
N LEU A 34 -36.48 -3.91 -9.37
CA LEU A 34 -35.65 -2.70 -9.42
C LEU A 34 -34.21 -2.92 -8.94
N TYR A 35 -33.95 -4.05 -8.30
CA TYR A 35 -32.62 -4.44 -7.82
C TYR A 35 -32.40 -5.92 -8.10
N ALA A 36 -31.28 -6.24 -8.75
CA ALA A 36 -30.82 -7.59 -8.98
C ALA A 36 -29.55 -7.85 -8.15
N ALA A 37 -29.57 -8.89 -7.32
CA ALA A 37 -28.38 -9.37 -6.63
C ALA A 37 -28.23 -10.86 -6.85
N ARG A 38 -27.04 -11.32 -7.22
CA ARG A 38 -26.67 -12.73 -7.27
C ARG A 38 -25.87 -13.04 -6.01
N ALA A 39 -26.28 -14.07 -5.29
CA ALA A 39 -25.41 -14.68 -4.32
C ALA A 39 -24.34 -15.49 -5.07
N LEU A 40 -23.09 -15.30 -4.68
CA LEU A 40 -22.01 -16.17 -5.14
C LEU A 40 -22.19 -17.53 -4.46
N SER A 41 -22.17 -18.60 -5.26
CA SER A 41 -22.11 -19.97 -4.74
C SER A 41 -20.66 -20.42 -4.78
N PHE A 42 -20.18 -20.93 -3.66
CA PHE A 42 -18.88 -21.58 -3.55
C PHE A 42 -18.97 -23.09 -3.65
N ALA A 43 -20.14 -23.62 -4.04
CA ALA A 43 -20.32 -25.05 -4.28
C ALA A 43 -19.41 -25.50 -5.43
N GLY A 44 -18.60 -26.53 -5.18
CA GLY A 44 -17.62 -27.04 -6.14
C GLY A 44 -16.30 -26.27 -6.18
N VAL A 45 -16.10 -25.27 -5.29
CA VAL A 45 -14.80 -24.65 -5.11
C VAL A 45 -13.97 -25.49 -4.16
N GLU A 46 -12.82 -25.95 -4.65
CA GLU A 46 -11.79 -26.57 -3.82
C GLU A 46 -10.78 -25.49 -3.42
N TYR A 47 -10.28 -25.60 -2.20
CA TYR A 47 -9.29 -24.67 -1.64
C TYR A 47 -8.06 -25.46 -1.20
N ASP A 48 -6.92 -25.10 -1.75
CA ASP A 48 -5.64 -25.67 -1.38
C ASP A 48 -4.61 -24.57 -1.09
N ILE A 49 -3.61 -24.86 -0.27
CA ILE A 49 -2.56 -23.95 0.12
C ILE A 49 -1.24 -24.46 -0.46
N LEU A 50 -0.70 -23.68 -1.41
CA LEU A 50 0.65 -23.92 -1.90
C LEU A 50 1.66 -23.23 -0.96
N GLU A 51 2.30 -24.02 -0.09
CA GLU A 51 3.34 -23.52 0.79
C GLU A 51 4.68 -23.41 0.04
N HIS A 52 5.32 -22.24 0.15
CA HIS A 52 6.70 -22.05 -0.27
C HIS A 52 7.61 -21.94 0.96
N ARG A 53 8.58 -22.85 1.07
CA ARG A 53 9.63 -22.77 2.10
C ARG A 53 10.82 -22.01 1.54
N LEU A 54 11.21 -20.95 2.24
CA LEU A 54 12.37 -20.16 1.85
C LEU A 54 13.65 -21.02 1.93
N SER A 55 14.49 -20.90 0.90
CA SER A 55 15.84 -21.48 0.94
C SER A 55 16.75 -20.70 1.89
N GLU A 56 17.89 -21.30 2.29
CA GLU A 56 18.88 -20.61 3.11
C GLU A 56 19.40 -19.33 2.44
N GLU A 57 19.57 -19.35 1.13
CA GLU A 57 19.97 -18.18 0.34
C GLU A 57 18.88 -17.08 0.38
N GLN A 58 17.62 -17.45 0.21
CA GLN A 58 16.49 -16.50 0.31
C GLN A 58 16.39 -15.90 1.71
N ILE A 59 16.60 -16.70 2.75
CA ILE A 59 16.64 -16.23 4.14
C ILE A 59 17.80 -15.24 4.35
N ALA A 60 18.99 -15.56 3.83
CA ALA A 60 20.16 -14.69 3.94
C ALA A 60 19.90 -13.33 3.24
N VAL A 61 19.33 -13.34 2.06
CA VAL A 61 18.95 -12.11 1.30
C VAL A 61 17.90 -11.32 2.08
N TYR A 62 16.85 -11.98 2.58
CA TYR A 62 15.81 -11.32 3.37
C TYR A 62 16.39 -10.63 4.61
N ASN A 63 17.26 -11.33 5.35
CA ASN A 63 17.88 -10.80 6.56
C ASN A 63 18.79 -9.63 6.25
N ALA A 64 19.60 -9.69 5.19
CA ALA A 64 20.44 -8.57 4.77
C ALA A 64 19.64 -7.30 4.47
N TYR A 65 18.48 -7.43 3.82
CA TYR A 65 17.58 -6.29 3.61
C TYR A 65 16.90 -5.83 4.91
N ALA A 66 16.55 -6.75 5.80
CA ALA A 66 16.00 -6.39 7.12
C ALA A 66 16.99 -5.55 7.93
N ASP A 67 18.28 -5.93 7.93
CA ASP A 67 19.35 -5.18 8.58
C ASP A 67 19.55 -3.80 7.94
N ALA A 68 19.51 -3.71 6.61
CA ALA A 68 19.57 -2.42 5.90
C ALA A 68 18.41 -1.50 6.29
N TRP A 69 17.18 -2.02 6.35
CA TRP A 69 16.02 -1.24 6.78
C TRP A 69 16.09 -0.83 8.26
N ALA A 70 16.69 -1.65 9.13
CA ALA A 70 16.96 -1.28 10.52
C ALA A 70 17.96 -0.11 10.61
N ILE A 71 19.02 -0.11 9.81
CA ILE A 71 19.98 1.00 9.71
C ILE A 71 19.27 2.28 9.23
N ILE A 72 18.45 2.18 8.18
CA ILE A 72 17.69 3.32 7.66
C ILE A 72 16.74 3.87 8.71
N HIS A 73 16.03 3.02 9.46
CA HIS A 73 15.15 3.44 10.54
C HIS A 73 15.90 4.22 11.63
N ASN A 74 17.06 3.73 12.06
CA ASN A 74 17.88 4.41 13.05
C ASN A 74 18.39 5.76 12.54
N ASN A 75 18.82 5.83 11.28
CA ASN A 75 19.24 7.07 10.65
C ASN A 75 18.06 8.06 10.42
N LEU A 76 16.85 7.55 10.17
CA LEU A 76 15.66 8.38 10.10
C LEU A 76 15.40 9.10 11.43
N GLN A 77 15.50 8.39 12.55
CA GLN A 77 15.36 9.00 13.88
C GLN A 77 16.42 10.09 14.12
N ALA A 78 17.66 9.79 13.77
CA ALA A 78 18.77 10.77 13.86
C ALA A 78 18.51 11.98 12.95
N ALA A 79 18.04 11.77 11.72
CA ALA A 79 17.72 12.83 10.77
C ALA A 79 16.56 13.71 11.26
N LEU A 80 15.51 13.13 11.83
CA LEU A 80 14.39 13.88 12.41
C LEU A 80 14.85 14.77 13.59
N THR A 81 15.82 14.31 14.37
CA THR A 81 16.44 15.11 15.43
C THR A 81 17.34 16.19 14.85
N ALA A 82 18.23 15.86 13.92
CA ALA A 82 19.15 16.79 13.30
C ALA A 82 18.43 17.92 12.52
N THR A 83 17.31 17.59 11.87
CA THR A 83 16.45 18.54 11.17
C THR A 83 15.48 19.30 12.10
N ARG A 84 15.59 19.12 13.40
CA ARG A 84 14.76 19.75 14.44
C ARG A 84 13.26 19.49 14.31
N VAL A 85 12.88 18.38 13.70
CA VAL A 85 11.48 17.92 13.70
C VAL A 85 11.13 17.33 15.07
N THR A 86 12.09 16.69 15.75
CA THR A 86 11.96 16.19 17.12
C THR A 86 13.03 16.79 18.01
N ASP A 87 12.70 16.94 19.31
CA ASP A 87 13.69 17.27 20.34
C ASP A 87 14.52 16.03 20.69
N GLY A 88 15.85 16.17 20.66
CA GLY A 88 16.77 15.09 20.95
C GLY A 88 16.79 14.62 22.42
N PHE A 89 16.28 15.45 23.36
CA PHE A 89 16.29 15.14 24.80
C PHE A 89 15.00 14.46 25.26
N SER A 90 13.86 15.04 24.89
CA SER A 90 12.55 14.56 25.39
C SER A 90 11.82 13.66 24.39
N GLY A 91 12.29 13.60 23.14
CA GLY A 91 11.55 12.96 22.05
C GLY A 91 10.25 13.69 21.68
N ALA A 92 10.01 14.86 22.30
CA ALA A 92 8.89 15.72 21.94
C ALA A 92 9.06 16.20 20.49
N THR A 93 7.94 16.46 19.82
CA THR A 93 7.98 16.91 18.43
C THR A 93 7.58 18.37 18.32
N TYR A 94 8.37 19.13 17.59
CA TYR A 94 8.03 20.50 17.20
C TYR A 94 7.01 20.54 16.06
N ASN A 95 6.93 19.45 15.28
CA ASN A 95 5.96 19.30 14.20
C ASN A 95 5.50 17.85 14.09
N SER A 96 4.40 17.54 14.80
CA SER A 96 3.82 16.18 14.82
C SER A 96 3.39 15.70 13.43
N GLY A 97 2.92 16.60 12.57
CA GLY A 97 2.54 16.28 11.20
C GLY A 97 3.74 15.83 10.37
N ALA A 98 4.87 16.53 10.44
CA ALA A 98 6.08 16.17 9.71
C ALA A 98 6.69 14.85 10.20
N LYS A 99 6.72 14.63 11.52
CA LYS A 99 7.17 13.35 12.10
C LYS A 99 6.28 12.21 11.64
N ALA A 100 4.95 12.36 11.76
CA ALA A 100 4.00 11.33 11.36
C ALA A 100 4.09 11.02 9.86
N ALA A 101 4.23 12.04 9.01
CA ALA A 101 4.39 11.88 7.57
C ALA A 101 5.67 11.10 7.22
N ALA A 102 6.81 11.47 7.82
CA ALA A 102 8.09 10.79 7.58
C ALA A 102 8.04 9.32 7.99
N LEU A 103 7.49 9.01 9.16
CA LEU A 103 7.33 7.63 9.63
C LEU A 103 6.32 6.85 8.77
N SER A 104 5.22 7.46 8.35
CA SER A 104 4.22 6.83 7.49
C SER A 104 4.81 6.48 6.11
N ILE A 105 5.59 7.38 5.52
CA ILE A 105 6.28 7.12 4.25
C ILE A 105 7.28 5.98 4.41
N PHE A 106 8.07 5.99 5.49
CA PHE A 106 9.02 4.92 5.80
C PHE A 106 8.32 3.57 5.91
N GLU A 107 7.30 3.45 6.75
CA GLU A 107 6.58 2.19 6.98
C GLU A 107 5.89 1.69 5.71
N SER A 108 5.23 2.56 4.96
CA SER A 108 4.55 2.18 3.71
C SER A 108 5.52 1.73 2.63
N THR A 109 6.71 2.35 2.55
CA THR A 109 7.74 1.94 1.58
C THR A 109 8.38 0.62 1.99
N LYS A 110 8.69 0.45 3.27
CA LYS A 110 9.19 -0.81 3.82
C LYS A 110 8.21 -1.97 3.57
N GLN A 111 6.93 -1.78 3.83
CA GLN A 111 5.92 -2.81 3.58
C GLN A 111 5.83 -3.20 2.09
N ARG A 112 5.84 -2.22 1.19
CA ARG A 112 5.84 -2.50 -0.26
C ARG A 112 7.10 -3.24 -0.68
N PHE A 113 8.26 -2.82 -0.19
CA PHE A 113 9.53 -3.46 -0.47
C PHE A 113 9.53 -4.94 -0.07
N PHE A 114 9.19 -5.25 1.19
CA PHE A 114 9.16 -6.64 1.66
C PHE A 114 8.04 -7.45 1.00
N GLY A 115 6.92 -6.83 0.66
CA GLY A 115 5.86 -7.46 -0.13
C GLY A 115 6.36 -7.94 -1.49
N GLN A 116 7.13 -7.13 -2.19
CA GLN A 116 7.73 -7.49 -3.50
C GLN A 116 8.80 -8.56 -3.36
N ILE A 117 9.68 -8.46 -2.37
CA ILE A 117 10.69 -9.51 -2.12
C ILE A 117 10.04 -10.86 -1.86
N LEU A 118 9.06 -10.91 -0.96
CA LEU A 118 8.37 -12.15 -0.63
C LEU A 118 7.59 -12.71 -1.82
N LEU A 119 7.01 -11.84 -2.65
CA LEU A 119 6.37 -12.25 -3.89
C LEU A 119 7.37 -12.92 -4.85
N SER A 120 8.52 -12.26 -5.07
CA SER A 120 9.59 -12.81 -5.93
C SER A 120 10.14 -14.14 -5.41
N MET A 121 10.29 -14.27 -4.10
CA MET A 121 10.78 -15.50 -3.45
C MET A 121 9.82 -16.67 -3.61
N LYS A 122 8.52 -16.43 -3.83
CA LYS A 122 7.50 -17.49 -4.05
C LYS A 122 7.47 -18.02 -5.48
N LEU A 123 8.01 -17.29 -6.45
CA LEU A 123 7.95 -17.66 -7.88
C LEU A 123 8.46 -19.07 -8.19
N PRO A 124 9.56 -19.58 -7.58
CA PRO A 124 10.05 -20.93 -7.84
C PRO A 124 9.06 -22.05 -7.54
N SER A 125 8.12 -21.84 -6.61
CA SER A 125 7.03 -22.79 -6.33
C SER A 125 5.77 -22.48 -7.12
N LEU A 126 5.48 -21.22 -7.37
CA LEU A 126 4.26 -20.79 -8.03
C LEU A 126 4.27 -21.12 -9.53
N ILE A 127 5.37 -20.83 -10.23
CA ILE A 127 5.45 -21.03 -11.69
C ILE A 127 5.25 -22.50 -12.09
N PRO A 128 5.90 -23.49 -11.46
CA PRO A 128 5.64 -24.89 -11.76
C PRO A 128 4.20 -25.34 -11.45
N ALA A 129 3.58 -24.81 -10.39
CA ALA A 129 2.20 -25.11 -10.07
C ALA A 129 1.24 -24.61 -11.15
N ILE A 130 1.40 -23.34 -11.59
CA ILE A 130 0.63 -22.78 -12.71
C ILE A 130 0.85 -23.60 -13.99
N ALA A 131 2.09 -23.97 -14.28
CA ALA A 131 2.40 -24.79 -15.47
C ALA A 131 1.72 -26.16 -15.44
N ALA A 132 1.63 -26.79 -14.25
CA ALA A 132 0.93 -28.06 -14.05
C ALA A 132 -0.59 -27.90 -14.26
N ASP A 133 -1.19 -26.80 -13.79
CA ASP A 133 -2.60 -26.52 -14.01
C ASP A 133 -2.92 -26.34 -15.49
N LEU A 134 -2.11 -25.52 -16.19
CA LEU A 134 -2.25 -25.31 -17.63
C LEU A 134 -2.08 -26.63 -18.44
N ALA A 135 -1.17 -27.50 -18.01
CA ALA A 135 -0.96 -28.80 -18.66
C ALA A 135 -2.16 -29.74 -18.49
N ARG A 136 -2.97 -29.58 -17.44
CA ARG A 136 -4.25 -30.30 -17.27
C ARG A 136 -5.40 -29.71 -18.10
N GLY A 137 -5.18 -28.58 -18.73
CA GLY A 137 -6.19 -27.84 -19.49
C GLY A 137 -6.99 -26.84 -18.67
N ASP A 138 -6.56 -26.57 -17.43
CA ASP A 138 -7.16 -25.57 -16.56
C ASP A 138 -6.75 -24.14 -16.98
N CYS A 139 -7.54 -23.15 -16.58
CA CYS A 139 -7.20 -21.74 -16.75
C CYS A 139 -6.68 -21.17 -15.44
N ALA A 140 -5.50 -20.55 -15.46
CA ALA A 140 -4.93 -19.92 -14.29
C ALA A 140 -5.24 -18.41 -14.26
N VAL A 141 -5.77 -17.93 -13.12
CA VAL A 141 -5.95 -16.51 -12.84
C VAL A 141 -5.08 -16.14 -11.64
N VAL A 142 -4.08 -15.29 -11.86
CA VAL A 142 -3.14 -14.88 -10.81
C VAL A 142 -3.59 -13.53 -10.25
N GLN A 143 -3.93 -13.51 -8.96
CA GLN A 143 -4.22 -12.29 -8.23
C GLN A 143 -3.04 -11.89 -7.36
N LEU A 144 -2.51 -10.69 -7.57
CA LEU A 144 -1.42 -10.12 -6.80
C LEU A 144 -1.94 -9.10 -5.80
N VAL A 145 -1.35 -9.05 -4.61
CA VAL A 145 -1.69 -8.07 -3.56
C VAL A 145 -1.23 -6.66 -3.97
N SER A 146 -0.15 -6.56 -4.72
CA SER A 146 0.39 -5.31 -5.25
C SER A 146 0.99 -5.57 -6.62
N THR A 147 0.67 -4.70 -7.57
CA THR A 147 1.37 -4.62 -8.85
C THR A 147 2.38 -3.48 -8.76
N SER A 148 3.52 -3.60 -9.43
CA SER A 148 4.47 -2.49 -9.56
C SER A 148 4.03 -1.46 -10.63
N GLU A 149 2.75 -1.45 -11.00
CA GLU A 149 2.18 -0.63 -12.07
C GLU A 149 2.52 0.85 -11.92
N ALA A 150 2.31 1.43 -10.73
CA ALA A 150 2.62 2.83 -10.48
C ALA A 150 4.12 3.17 -10.56
N MET A 151 5.01 2.18 -10.36
CA MET A 151 6.45 2.35 -10.59
C MET A 151 6.76 2.22 -12.08
N LEU A 152 6.16 1.25 -12.75
CA LEU A 152 6.27 1.08 -14.19
C LEU A 152 5.78 2.32 -14.92
N ASP A 153 4.62 2.85 -14.56
CA ASP A 153 4.07 4.08 -15.15
C ASP A 153 5.01 5.27 -14.98
N ARG A 154 5.63 5.43 -13.82
CA ARG A 154 6.62 6.48 -13.58
C ARG A 154 7.90 6.27 -14.40
N ALA A 155 8.42 5.05 -14.42
CA ALA A 155 9.60 4.71 -15.23
C ALA A 155 9.36 4.91 -16.73
N LEU A 156 8.11 4.71 -17.18
CA LEU A 156 7.70 4.89 -18.58
C LEU A 156 7.33 6.34 -18.92
N ALA A 157 7.00 7.18 -17.93
CA ALA A 157 6.44 8.53 -18.17
C ALA A 157 7.40 9.43 -18.98
N ASP A 158 8.70 9.30 -18.71
CA ASP A 158 9.76 10.12 -19.32
C ASP A 158 10.33 9.51 -20.61
N LEU A 159 9.80 8.37 -21.07
CA LEU A 159 10.31 7.65 -22.24
C LEU A 159 9.41 7.83 -23.47
N SER A 160 10.02 7.96 -24.64
CA SER A 160 9.30 7.93 -25.92
C SER A 160 8.73 6.54 -26.23
N PRO A 161 7.73 6.42 -27.13
CA PRO A 161 7.16 5.13 -27.53
C PRO A 161 8.19 4.14 -28.08
N GLU A 162 9.20 4.65 -28.79
CA GLU A 162 10.28 3.85 -29.37
C GLU A 162 11.20 3.31 -28.26
N GLU A 163 11.56 4.12 -27.28
CA GLU A 163 12.37 3.71 -26.14
C GLU A 163 11.66 2.67 -25.29
N ARG A 164 10.34 2.81 -25.09
CA ARG A 164 9.52 1.83 -24.35
C ARG A 164 9.53 0.45 -24.98
N ALA A 165 9.60 0.37 -26.31
CA ALA A 165 9.58 -0.91 -27.05
C ALA A 165 10.86 -1.75 -26.87
N TRP A 166 11.97 -1.10 -26.50
CA TRP A 166 13.29 -1.74 -26.40
C TRP A 166 13.79 -1.83 -24.94
N LEU A 167 13.04 -1.31 -23.99
CA LEU A 167 13.49 -1.25 -22.60
C LEU A 167 13.12 -2.51 -21.84
N ASP A 168 14.13 -3.22 -21.38
CA ASP A 168 13.99 -4.25 -20.36
C ASP A 168 13.94 -3.54 -18.98
N ILE A 169 12.73 -3.14 -18.57
CA ILE A 169 12.54 -2.42 -17.30
C ILE A 169 12.61 -3.44 -16.18
N GLU A 170 13.75 -3.51 -15.54
CA GLU A 170 13.92 -4.29 -14.32
C GLU A 170 13.33 -3.54 -13.13
N LEU A 171 12.06 -3.78 -12.81
CA LEU A 171 11.41 -3.30 -11.60
C LEU A 171 11.84 -4.15 -10.41
N SER A 172 13.03 -3.89 -9.90
CA SER A 172 13.54 -4.62 -8.74
C SER A 172 13.07 -4.01 -7.42
N PRO A 173 12.94 -4.77 -6.34
CA PRO A 173 12.67 -4.24 -5.01
C PRO A 173 13.67 -3.17 -4.56
N ARG A 174 14.89 -3.17 -5.10
CA ARG A 174 15.93 -2.18 -4.85
C ARG A 174 15.48 -0.76 -5.21
N GLU A 175 14.67 -0.60 -6.26
CA GLU A 175 14.17 0.72 -6.69
C GLU A 175 13.35 1.41 -5.59
N PHE A 176 12.53 0.66 -4.83
CA PHE A 176 11.80 1.24 -3.70
C PHE A 176 12.72 1.84 -2.65
N LEU A 177 13.87 1.20 -2.41
CA LEU A 177 14.85 1.67 -1.44
C LEU A 177 15.58 2.91 -1.95
N VAL A 178 15.99 2.91 -3.20
CA VAL A 178 16.68 4.04 -3.83
C VAL A 178 15.76 5.25 -3.91
N ASP A 179 14.52 5.07 -4.36
CA ASP A 179 13.51 6.14 -4.42
C ASP A 179 13.25 6.73 -3.02
N TYR A 180 13.13 5.88 -2.01
CA TYR A 180 12.94 6.36 -0.64
C TYR A 180 14.11 7.22 -0.16
N LEU A 181 15.34 6.75 -0.36
CA LEU A 181 16.52 7.45 0.11
C LEU A 181 16.77 8.77 -0.65
N THR A 182 16.43 8.84 -1.93
CA THR A 182 16.66 10.02 -2.76
C THR A 182 15.55 11.05 -2.67
N ALA A 183 14.29 10.61 -2.60
CA ALA A 183 13.14 11.51 -2.70
C ALA A 183 12.42 11.78 -1.38
N ALA A 184 12.43 10.84 -0.45
CA ALA A 184 11.58 10.88 0.75
C ALA A 184 12.36 10.94 2.08
N PHE A 185 13.65 10.63 2.08
CA PHE A 185 14.44 10.70 3.30
C PHE A 185 14.65 12.16 3.74
N PRO A 186 14.35 12.52 5.01
CA PRO A 186 14.42 13.92 5.46
C PRO A 186 15.87 14.39 5.62
N VAL A 187 16.34 15.22 4.70
CA VAL A 187 17.71 15.79 4.71
C VAL A 187 17.73 17.31 4.94
N ARG A 188 16.56 17.97 4.95
CA ARG A 188 16.47 19.42 5.15
C ARG A 188 16.32 19.75 6.62
N GLN A 189 17.13 20.66 7.12
CA GLN A 189 16.94 21.24 8.44
C GLN A 189 15.67 22.08 8.47
N MET A 190 14.93 21.97 9.56
CA MET A 190 13.68 22.70 9.78
C MET A 190 13.86 23.69 10.92
N ARG A 191 13.35 24.91 10.76
CA ARG A 191 13.28 25.92 11.82
C ARG A 191 11.85 25.98 12.35
N ALA A 192 11.70 25.86 13.67
CA ALA A 192 10.43 26.11 14.30
C ALA A 192 10.14 27.62 14.34
N TYR A 193 8.93 28.02 14.01
CA TYR A 193 8.41 29.37 14.19
C TYR A 193 6.99 29.33 14.73
N THR A 194 6.54 30.40 15.38
CA THR A 194 5.17 30.53 15.85
C THR A 194 4.41 31.39 14.85
N ASP A 195 3.32 30.89 14.31
CA ASP A 195 2.46 31.63 13.41
C ASP A 195 1.59 32.66 14.17
N ASP A 196 0.89 33.51 13.44
CA ASP A 196 0.05 34.57 13.99
C ASP A 196 -1.11 34.05 14.89
N SER A 197 -1.43 32.76 14.80
CA SER A 197 -2.41 32.07 15.66
C SER A 197 -1.81 31.52 16.96
N GLY A 198 -0.49 31.69 17.19
CA GLY A 198 0.23 31.13 18.34
C GLY A 198 0.59 29.65 18.19
N THR A 199 0.38 29.06 17.02
CA THR A 199 0.70 27.66 16.74
C THR A 199 2.16 27.53 16.29
N VAL A 200 2.90 26.61 16.91
CA VAL A 200 4.29 26.29 16.48
C VAL A 200 4.26 25.47 15.18
N ARG A 201 4.88 26.01 14.15
CA ARG A 201 5.07 25.37 12.85
C ARG A 201 6.55 25.22 12.55
N SER A 202 6.89 24.46 11.50
CA SER A 202 8.27 24.35 11.02
C SER A 202 8.35 24.71 9.54
N GLU A 203 9.41 25.41 9.19
CA GLU A 203 9.74 25.77 7.81
C GLU A 203 11.17 25.31 7.46
N PRO A 204 11.47 25.01 6.18
CA PRO A 204 12.84 24.68 5.77
C PRO A 204 13.78 25.85 6.08
N MET A 205 14.95 25.53 6.64
CA MET A 205 16.06 26.50 6.69
C MET A 205 16.67 26.59 5.28
N ILE A 206 16.67 27.79 4.72
CA ILE A 206 17.30 28.10 3.42
C ILE A 206 18.81 28.11 3.60
#